data_7300658979259d02f56a56b2ccc9ade6
#
_entry.id   7300658979259d02f56a56b2ccc9ade6
#
_cell.length_a   1.000
_cell.length_b   1.000
_cell.length_c   1.000
_cell.angle_alpha   90.00
_cell.angle_beta   90.00
_cell.angle_gamma   90.00
#
_symmetry.space_group_name_H-M   'P 1'
#
loop_
_entity.id
_entity.type
_entity.pdbx_description
1 polymer ?
#
loop_
_entity_poly.entity_id
_entity_poly.type
_entity_poly.pdbx_seq_one_letter_code
_entity_poly.pdbx_strand_id
1 'polypeptide(L)'
;MTREAQQHLRLHEKIEIANRALECIDSALRLYPDEQELNQSAVAVREFITSSRVAHWVELAERAAFKGHHRRAIDCYRDALFYLTRDGTGHADEATAEHLGREIELLRTRLATMGVDDSSGRKPDEI
;
A
#
# COMPACT_ATOMS: atom_id res chain seq x y z
N MET A 1 13.93 7.25 -17.03
CA MET A 1 12.96 6.60 -16.14
C MET A 1 12.35 7.61 -15.21
N THR A 2 11.06 7.60 -15.10
CA THR A 2 10.38 8.56 -14.25
C THR A 2 10.61 8.25 -12.79
N ARG A 3 10.30 9.25 -11.98
CA ARG A 3 10.43 9.07 -10.55
C ARG A 3 9.55 7.94 -10.02
N GLU A 4 8.31 7.88 -10.49
CA GLU A 4 7.41 6.81 -10.09
C GLU A 4 7.95 5.45 -10.48
N ALA A 5 8.46 5.33 -11.70
CA ALA A 5 9.00 4.06 -12.15
C ALA A 5 10.19 3.64 -11.31
N GLN A 6 11.04 4.61 -10.94
CA GLN A 6 12.17 4.31 -10.06
C GLN A 6 11.72 3.85 -8.70
N GLN A 7 10.66 4.47 -8.17
CA GLN A 7 10.15 4.07 -6.87
C GLN A 7 9.54 2.69 -6.91
N HIS A 8 8.83 2.36 -7.97
CA HIS A 8 8.29 1.01 -8.13
C HIS A 8 9.40 -0.02 -8.17
N LEU A 9 10.47 0.30 -8.88
CA LEU A 9 11.59 -0.61 -8.98
C LEU A 9 12.25 -0.84 -7.63
N ARG A 10 12.46 0.23 -6.88
CA ARG A 10 13.05 0.10 -5.56
C ARG A 10 12.18 -0.71 -4.62
N LEU A 11 10.88 -0.48 -4.67
CA LEU A 11 9.96 -1.25 -3.85
C LEU A 11 10.04 -2.72 -4.21
N HIS A 12 10.03 -3.03 -5.51
CA HIS A 12 10.10 -4.40 -5.96
C HIS A 12 11.37 -5.08 -5.46
N GLU A 13 12.50 -4.40 -5.58
CA GLU A 13 13.77 -4.95 -5.12
C GLU A 13 13.77 -5.20 -3.63
N LYS A 14 13.23 -4.26 -2.88
CA LYS A 14 13.16 -4.36 -1.44
C LYS A 14 12.33 -5.56 -1.03
N ILE A 15 11.19 -5.73 -1.68
CA ILE A 15 10.29 -6.83 -1.37
C ILE A 15 10.89 -8.16 -1.77
N GLU A 16 11.62 -8.20 -2.88
CA GLU A 16 12.30 -9.42 -3.28
C GLU A 16 13.31 -9.89 -2.26
N ILE A 17 14.10 -8.94 -1.74
CA ILE A 17 15.06 -9.27 -0.71
C ILE A 17 14.36 -9.78 0.54
N ALA A 18 13.27 -9.11 0.93
CA ALA A 18 12.52 -9.53 2.09
C ALA A 18 11.92 -10.93 1.90
N ASN A 19 11.44 -11.22 0.70
CA ASN A 19 10.90 -12.55 0.43
C ASN A 19 11.95 -13.63 0.51
N ARG A 20 13.17 -13.33 0.05
CA ARG A 20 14.25 -14.30 0.19
C ARG A 20 14.60 -14.55 1.65
N ALA A 21 14.60 -13.49 2.45
CA ALA A 21 14.85 -13.65 3.88
C ALA A 21 13.75 -14.51 4.49
N LEU A 22 12.51 -14.27 4.08
CA LEU A 22 11.39 -15.05 4.61
C LEU A 22 11.50 -16.51 4.24
N GLU A 23 11.93 -16.81 3.01
CA GLU A 23 12.14 -18.18 2.60
C GLU A 23 13.19 -18.89 3.45
N CYS A 24 14.26 -18.17 3.79
CA CYS A 24 15.29 -18.72 4.66
C CYS A 24 14.72 -19.00 6.05
N ILE A 25 13.94 -18.05 6.57
CA ILE A 25 13.35 -18.24 7.89
C ILE A 25 12.36 -19.40 7.87
N ASP A 26 11.56 -19.50 6.83
CA ASP A 26 10.58 -20.58 6.72
C ASP A 26 11.29 -21.95 6.63
N SER A 27 12.43 -22.00 5.93
CA SER A 27 13.21 -23.23 5.86
C SER A 27 13.71 -23.64 7.25
N ALA A 28 14.20 -22.65 8.01
CA ALA A 28 14.66 -22.92 9.35
C ALA A 28 13.52 -23.36 10.27
N LEU A 29 12.34 -22.78 10.07
CA LEU A 29 11.17 -23.13 10.87
C LEU A 29 10.70 -24.54 10.60
N ARG A 30 10.95 -25.07 9.41
CA ARG A 30 10.60 -26.44 9.13
C ARG A 30 11.41 -27.40 10.01
N LEU A 31 12.62 -27.01 10.35
CA LEU A 31 13.48 -27.81 11.23
C LEU A 31 13.21 -27.52 12.70
N TYR A 32 12.90 -26.27 13.01
CA TYR A 32 12.70 -25.85 14.39
C TYR A 32 11.39 -25.04 14.49
N PRO A 33 10.26 -25.73 14.38
CA PRO A 33 8.97 -25.01 14.29
C PRO A 33 8.60 -24.22 15.54
N ASP A 34 9.14 -24.60 16.69
CA ASP A 34 8.81 -23.92 17.93
C ASP A 34 9.81 -22.84 18.31
N GLU A 35 10.76 -22.57 17.46
CA GLU A 35 11.76 -21.56 17.78
C GLU A 35 11.13 -20.18 17.73
N GLN A 36 11.02 -19.57 18.90
CA GLN A 36 10.28 -18.33 19.01
C GLN A 36 10.91 -17.18 18.25
N GLU A 37 12.25 -17.10 18.27
CA GLU A 37 12.92 -16.02 17.56
C GLU A 37 12.71 -16.11 16.07
N LEU A 38 12.66 -17.32 15.53
CA LEU A 38 12.41 -17.50 14.11
C LEU A 38 10.98 -17.09 13.76
N ASN A 39 10.03 -17.44 14.60
CA ASN A 39 8.64 -17.05 14.37
C ASN A 39 8.48 -15.55 14.44
N GLN A 40 9.15 -14.90 15.38
CA GLN A 40 9.09 -13.46 15.50
C GLN A 40 9.72 -12.78 14.29
N SER A 41 10.82 -13.34 13.81
CA SER A 41 11.47 -12.79 12.62
C SER A 41 10.59 -12.91 11.40
N ALA A 42 9.88 -14.03 11.26
CA ALA A 42 8.99 -14.21 10.13
C ALA A 42 7.87 -13.17 10.16
N VAL A 43 7.30 -12.94 11.33
CA VAL A 43 6.25 -11.92 11.47
C VAL A 43 6.80 -10.54 11.10
N ALA A 44 7.99 -10.23 11.59
CA ALA A 44 8.58 -8.91 11.33
C ALA A 44 8.82 -8.70 9.84
N VAL A 45 9.28 -9.73 9.14
CA VAL A 45 9.53 -9.59 7.71
C VAL A 45 8.21 -9.42 6.95
N ARG A 46 7.19 -10.18 7.32
CA ARG A 46 5.89 -10.04 6.67
C ARG A 46 5.31 -8.65 6.89
N GLU A 47 5.44 -8.13 8.09
CA GLU A 47 4.96 -6.79 8.38
C GLU A 47 5.75 -5.74 7.60
N PHE A 48 7.04 -5.96 7.43
CA PHE A 48 7.83 -5.06 6.63
C PHE A 48 7.34 -5.02 5.18
N ILE A 49 7.03 -6.18 4.62
CA ILE A 49 6.54 -6.24 3.24
C ILE A 49 5.21 -5.50 3.11
N THR A 50 4.29 -5.78 4.03
CA THR A 50 2.97 -5.14 3.99
C THR A 50 3.09 -3.63 4.15
N SER A 51 3.84 -3.17 5.15
CA SER A 51 3.94 -1.74 5.38
C SER A 51 4.65 -1.03 4.24
N SER A 52 5.60 -1.71 3.60
CA SER A 52 6.27 -1.10 2.45
C SER A 52 5.31 -0.91 1.28
N ARG A 53 4.46 -1.89 1.04
CA ARG A 53 3.46 -1.77 -0.03
C ARG A 53 2.43 -0.69 0.29
N VAL A 54 1.94 -0.70 1.52
CA VAL A 54 0.95 0.29 1.92
C VAL A 54 1.53 1.69 1.81
N ALA A 55 2.75 1.89 2.32
CA ALA A 55 3.39 3.20 2.27
C ALA A 55 3.56 3.69 0.84
N HIS A 56 3.92 2.78 -0.06
CA HIS A 56 4.09 3.13 -1.46
C HIS A 56 2.80 3.67 -2.07
N TRP A 57 1.71 2.95 -1.87
CA TRP A 57 0.43 3.35 -2.46
C TRP A 57 -0.13 4.60 -1.80
N VAL A 58 0.10 4.76 -0.49
CA VAL A 58 -0.31 5.98 0.20
C VAL A 58 0.44 7.19 -0.35
N GLU A 59 1.73 7.03 -0.58
CA GLU A 59 2.51 8.15 -1.12
C GLU A 59 2.02 8.54 -2.51
N LEU A 60 1.72 7.56 -3.35
CA LEU A 60 1.19 7.87 -4.66
C LEU A 60 -0.18 8.55 -4.57
N ALA A 61 -1.00 8.10 -3.62
CA ALA A 61 -2.31 8.70 -3.44
C ALA A 61 -2.18 10.16 -3.00
N GLU A 62 -1.27 10.43 -2.07
CA GLU A 62 -1.08 11.79 -1.59
C GLU A 62 -0.59 12.70 -2.70
N ARG A 63 0.30 12.21 -3.55
CA ARG A 63 0.75 12.99 -4.67
C ARG A 63 -0.37 13.29 -5.66
N ALA A 64 -1.18 12.28 -5.95
CA ALA A 64 -2.29 12.48 -6.87
C ALA A 64 -3.28 13.48 -6.30
N ALA A 65 -3.57 13.37 -5.00
CA ALA A 65 -4.50 14.30 -4.36
C ALA A 65 -3.95 15.72 -4.39
N PHE A 66 -2.67 15.88 -4.16
CA PHE A 66 -2.05 17.19 -4.19
C PHE A 66 -2.16 17.84 -5.56
N LYS A 67 -2.06 17.02 -6.59
CA LYS A 67 -2.17 17.51 -7.96
C LYS A 67 -3.62 17.70 -8.41
N GLY A 68 -4.57 17.37 -7.57
CA GLY A 68 -5.97 17.50 -7.92
C GLY A 68 -6.56 16.31 -8.66
N HIS A 69 -5.80 15.23 -8.80
CA HIS A 69 -6.27 14.05 -9.48
C HIS A 69 -7.01 13.16 -8.48
N HIS A 70 -8.20 13.57 -8.12
CA HIS A 70 -8.93 12.95 -7.01
C HIS A 70 -9.28 11.49 -7.26
N ARG A 71 -9.68 11.18 -8.48
CA ARG A 71 -10.05 9.82 -8.80
C ARG A 71 -8.86 8.88 -8.70
N ARG A 72 -7.72 9.31 -9.22
CA ARG A 72 -6.52 8.51 -9.12
C ARG A 72 -6.07 8.34 -7.67
N ALA A 73 -6.22 9.41 -6.87
CA ALA A 73 -5.87 9.32 -5.45
C ALA A 73 -6.74 8.28 -4.74
N ILE A 74 -8.03 8.27 -5.06
CA ILE A 74 -8.94 7.27 -4.46
C ILE A 74 -8.48 5.87 -4.84
N ASP A 75 -8.14 5.65 -6.10
CA ASP A 75 -7.71 4.34 -6.55
C ASP A 75 -6.44 3.90 -5.82
N CYS A 76 -5.49 4.81 -5.64
CA CYS A 76 -4.26 4.48 -4.94
C CYS A 76 -4.52 4.18 -3.46
N TYR A 77 -5.40 4.94 -2.82
CA TYR A 77 -5.75 4.65 -1.43
C TYR A 77 -6.44 3.29 -1.32
N ARG A 78 -7.26 2.94 -2.31
CA ARG A 78 -7.90 1.63 -2.30
C ARG A 78 -6.88 0.51 -2.44
N ASP A 79 -5.86 0.71 -3.26
CA ASP A 79 -4.80 -0.29 -3.38
C ASP A 79 -4.06 -0.44 -2.07
N ALA A 80 -3.79 0.67 -1.39
CA ALA A 80 -3.14 0.60 -0.09
C ALA A 80 -4.01 -0.18 0.89
N LEU A 81 -5.31 0.12 0.90
CA LEU A 81 -6.24 -0.55 1.79
C LEU A 81 -6.34 -2.03 1.48
N PHE A 82 -6.30 -2.38 0.21
CA PHE A 82 -6.33 -3.79 -0.20
C PHE A 82 -5.18 -4.57 0.43
N TYR A 83 -3.95 -4.04 0.32
CA TYR A 83 -2.80 -4.73 0.89
C TYR A 83 -2.87 -4.78 2.41
N LEU A 84 -3.34 -3.69 3.01
CA LEU A 84 -3.42 -3.63 4.46
C LEU A 84 -4.43 -4.64 5.00
N THR A 85 -5.61 -4.74 4.40
CA THR A 85 -6.62 -5.65 4.89
C THR A 85 -6.30 -7.11 4.57
N ARG A 86 -5.63 -7.35 3.45
CA ARG A 86 -5.27 -8.72 3.10
C ARG A 86 -4.17 -9.26 4.00
N ASP A 87 -3.16 -8.42 4.26
CA ASP A 87 -1.97 -8.89 4.94
C ASP A 87 -1.78 -8.37 6.36
N GLY A 88 -2.51 -7.35 6.74
CA GLY A 88 -2.33 -6.75 8.05
C GLY A 88 -3.03 -7.51 9.14
N THR A 89 -2.49 -7.44 10.36
CA THR A 89 -3.03 -8.23 11.44
C THR A 89 -3.09 -7.54 12.78
N GLY A 90 -2.92 -6.26 12.91
CA GLY A 90 -2.86 -5.66 14.23
C GLY A 90 -3.76 -4.47 14.40
N HIS A 91 -3.80 -3.96 15.64
CA HIS A 91 -4.58 -2.76 15.92
C HIS A 91 -4.07 -1.55 15.15
N ALA A 92 -2.77 -1.48 14.95
CA ALA A 92 -2.20 -0.40 14.17
C ALA A 92 -2.75 -0.45 12.74
N ASP A 93 -2.97 -1.65 12.23
CA ASP A 93 -3.51 -1.81 10.89
C ASP A 93 -4.97 -1.38 10.84
N GLU A 94 -5.73 -1.61 11.89
CA GLU A 94 -7.12 -1.15 11.94
C GLU A 94 -7.18 0.37 11.91
N ALA A 95 -6.34 1.02 12.71
CA ALA A 95 -6.31 2.47 12.73
C ALA A 95 -5.92 3.03 11.37
N THR A 96 -4.94 2.43 10.74
CA THR A 96 -4.51 2.85 9.42
C THR A 96 -5.63 2.64 8.40
N ALA A 97 -6.32 1.50 8.48
CA ALA A 97 -7.42 1.24 7.56
C ALA A 97 -8.53 2.28 7.71
N GLU A 98 -8.84 2.65 8.94
CA GLU A 98 -9.84 3.68 9.17
C GLU A 98 -9.40 5.02 8.60
N HIS A 99 -8.14 5.35 8.79
CA HIS A 99 -7.60 6.59 8.25
C HIS A 99 -7.71 6.61 6.73
N LEU A 100 -7.33 5.52 6.08
CA LEU A 100 -7.40 5.45 4.63
C LEU A 100 -8.85 5.54 4.14
N GLY A 101 -9.75 4.90 4.86
CA GLY A 101 -11.17 4.99 4.53
C GLY A 101 -11.69 6.42 4.60
N ARG A 102 -11.26 7.15 5.63
CA ARG A 102 -11.67 8.54 5.77
C ARG A 102 -11.11 9.39 4.62
N GLU A 103 -9.87 9.13 4.21
CA GLU A 103 -9.30 9.89 3.10
C GLU A 103 -10.05 9.64 1.81
N ILE A 104 -10.46 8.40 1.59
CA ILE A 104 -11.24 8.06 0.41
C ILE A 104 -12.57 8.80 0.41
N GLU A 105 -13.24 8.81 1.56
CA GLU A 105 -14.53 9.51 1.65
C GLU A 105 -14.38 11.00 1.46
N LEU A 106 -13.32 11.56 1.99
CA LEU A 106 -13.05 12.97 1.82
C LEU A 106 -12.89 13.32 0.34
N LEU A 107 -12.13 12.50 -0.37
CA LEU A 107 -11.90 12.72 -1.79
C LEU A 107 -13.16 12.52 -2.60
N ARG A 108 -13.99 11.54 -2.22
CA ARG A 108 -15.27 11.36 -2.88
C ARG A 108 -16.17 12.57 -2.72
N THR A 109 -16.17 13.12 -1.52
CA THR A 109 -16.97 14.32 -1.26
C THR A 109 -16.50 15.48 -2.12
N ARG A 110 -15.17 15.65 -2.21
CA ARG A 110 -14.65 16.71 -3.06
C ARG A 110 -15.02 16.52 -4.51
N LEU A 111 -14.93 15.26 -4.96
CA LEU A 111 -15.27 14.94 -6.32
C LEU A 111 -16.73 15.28 -6.60
N ALA A 112 -17.62 14.94 -5.68
CA ALA A 112 -19.03 15.18 -5.85
C ALA A 112 -19.33 16.69 -5.87
N THR A 113 -18.67 17.44 -5.01
CA THR A 113 -18.95 18.87 -4.96
C THR A 113 -18.34 19.62 -6.14
N MET A 114 -17.22 19.14 -6.64
CA MET A 114 -16.64 19.76 -7.79
C MET A 114 -17.41 19.45 -9.03
N GLY A 115 -18.09 18.51 -9.02
CA GLY A 115 -18.84 18.13 -10.10
C GLY A 115 -18.03 17.57 -11.04
N VAL A 116 -17.81 17.77 -11.80
CA VAL A 116 -17.15 17.20 -12.64
C VAL A 116 -16.09 16.89 -12.77
N ASP A 117 -15.61 16.97 -12.53
CA ASP A 117 -14.71 16.85 -12.91
C ASP A 117 -13.56 16.45 -12.83
N ASP A 118 -13.24 15.86 -12.52
CA ASP A 118 -12.18 15.35 -12.40
C ASP A 118 -11.83 14.60 -13.45
N SER A 119 -12.38 14.78 -14.41
CA SER A 119 -12.09 14.04 -15.40
C SER A 119 -10.77 14.22 -15.79
N SER A 120 -10.15 15.14 -15.34
CA SER A 120 -8.82 15.26 -15.75
C SER A 120 -8.10 14.03 -15.41
N GLY A 121 -8.56 13.38 -14.50
CA GLY A 121 -7.96 12.18 -14.21
C GLY A 121 -8.06 11.27 -15.33
N ARG A 122 -8.99 11.43 -16.23
CA ARG A 122 -9.16 10.51 -17.10
C ARG A 122 -9.16 11.11 -18.32
N LYS A 123 -9.13 10.93 -19.04
CA LYS A 123 -9.08 11.30 -20.11
C LYS A 123 -10.10 11.65 -20.68
N PRO A 124 -10.15 12.35 -21.10
CA PRO A 124 -11.19 12.87 -21.49
C PRO A 124 -11.72 12.28 -22.55
N ASP A 125 -11.31 11.81 -22.89
CA ASP A 125 -11.74 11.34 -23.79
C ASP A 125 -12.62 10.52 -23.65
N GLU A 126 -12.77 10.19 -22.82
CA GLU A 126 -13.57 9.42 -22.59
C GLU A 126 -14.66 9.98 -22.86
N ILE A 127 -14.67 10.73 -23.35
CA ILE A 127 -15.71 11.26 -23.69
C ILE A 127 -15.96 11.01 -24.78
#